data_07857afcbfb5cdea23373a0d5e721163
#
_entry.id   07857afcbfb5cdea23373a0d5e721163
#
_cell.length_a   1.000
_cell.length_b   1.000
_cell.length_c   1.000
_cell.angle_alpha   90.00
_cell.angle_beta   90.00
_cell.angle_gamma   90.00
#
_symmetry.space_group_name_H-M   'P 1'
#
loop_
_entity.id
_entity.type
_entity.pdbx_description
1 polymer ?
#
loop_
_entity_poly.entity_id
_entity_poly.type
_entity_poly.pdbx_seq_one_letter_code
_entity_poly.pdbx_strand_id
1 'polypeptide(L)'
;MKWSVGLEAEGDRVLTRDEIVELADAVAPSSGIATGIGTNRYGAQLVVDAADRDEAVAQGTRVFVAAARKAGLPEYPIVRTTVVNEDEDEDLTP
;
A
#
# COMPACT_ATOMS: atom_id res chain seq x y z
N MET A 1 -0.81 15.32 -9.83
CA MET A 1 -0.55 14.10 -10.63
C MET A 1 -0.82 12.88 -9.79
N LYS A 2 -1.54 11.93 -10.30
CA LYS A 2 -1.91 10.72 -9.55
C LYS A 2 -0.91 9.61 -9.77
N TRP A 3 -0.57 8.93 -8.67
CA TRP A 3 0.37 7.82 -8.67
C TRP A 3 -0.23 6.62 -7.96
N SER A 4 -0.02 5.45 -8.54
CA SER A 4 -0.36 4.20 -7.89
C SER A 4 0.88 3.70 -7.16
N VAL A 5 0.78 3.54 -5.84
CA VAL A 5 1.91 3.10 -5.00
C VAL A 5 1.54 1.78 -4.36
N GLY A 6 2.33 0.76 -4.63
CA GLY A 6 2.20 -0.55 -4.02
C GLY A 6 3.29 -0.77 -2.98
N LEU A 7 2.91 -1.20 -1.79
CA LEU A 7 3.84 -1.47 -0.70
C LEU A 7 3.55 -2.85 -0.12
N GLU A 8 4.61 -3.56 0.24
CA GLU A 8 4.51 -4.89 0.81
C GLU A 8 5.49 -5.02 1.96
N ALA A 9 4.99 -5.49 3.10
CA ALA A 9 5.80 -5.74 4.30
C ALA A 9 5.80 -7.23 4.61
N GLU A 10 6.93 -7.75 5.06
CA GLU A 10 7.10 -9.18 5.33
C GLU A 10 7.67 -9.40 6.72
N GLY A 11 7.13 -10.38 7.43
CA GLY A 11 7.57 -10.75 8.75
C GLY A 11 7.50 -12.25 8.99
N ASP A 12 7.38 -12.65 10.25
CA ASP A 12 7.47 -14.04 10.66
C ASP A 12 6.15 -14.63 11.17
N ARG A 13 5.06 -13.88 11.07
CA ARG A 13 3.75 -14.33 11.53
C ARG A 13 2.75 -14.32 10.38
N VAL A 14 1.97 -15.38 10.26
CA VAL A 14 0.87 -15.45 9.30
C VAL A 14 -0.24 -14.50 9.75
N LEU A 15 -0.73 -13.71 8.80
CA LEU A 15 -1.77 -12.73 9.05
C LEU A 15 -3.15 -13.33 8.85
N THR A 16 -4.08 -12.97 9.72
CA THR A 16 -5.44 -13.48 9.64
C THR A 16 -6.27 -12.64 8.68
N ARG A 17 -7.40 -13.21 8.27
CA ARG A 17 -8.35 -12.49 7.43
C ARG A 17 -8.83 -11.19 8.08
N ASP A 18 -9.13 -11.25 9.38
CA ASP A 18 -9.64 -10.08 10.10
C ASP A 18 -8.61 -8.94 10.12
N GLU A 19 -7.33 -9.28 10.27
CA GLU A 19 -6.26 -8.29 10.24
C GLU A 19 -6.18 -7.59 8.88
N ILE A 20 -6.29 -8.35 7.80
CA ILE A 20 -6.23 -7.78 6.45
C ILE A 20 -7.50 -7.00 6.12
N VAL A 21 -8.65 -7.43 6.59
CA VAL A 21 -9.90 -6.66 6.43
C VAL A 21 -9.79 -5.31 7.13
N GLU A 22 -9.21 -5.27 8.33
CA GLU A 22 -8.97 -4.00 9.03
C GLU A 22 -8.01 -3.09 8.25
N LEU A 23 -6.98 -3.68 7.65
CA LEU A 23 -6.06 -2.91 6.79
C LEU A 23 -6.79 -2.37 5.57
N ALA A 24 -7.64 -3.16 4.94
CA ALA A 24 -8.43 -2.74 3.78
C ALA A 24 -9.31 -1.54 4.13
N ASP A 25 -9.95 -1.57 5.28
CA ASP A 25 -10.77 -0.44 5.74
C ASP A 25 -9.92 0.80 6.00
N ALA A 26 -8.72 0.62 6.55
CA ALA A 26 -7.82 1.73 6.86
C ALA A 26 -7.25 2.41 5.61
N VAL A 27 -7.08 1.68 4.50
CA VAL A 27 -6.56 2.25 3.26
C VAL A 27 -7.65 2.69 2.28
N ALA A 28 -8.90 2.36 2.55
CA ALA A 28 -10.02 2.71 1.68
C ALA A 28 -10.11 4.21 1.36
N PRO A 29 -9.88 5.14 2.32
CA PRO A 29 -9.90 6.57 2.01
C PRO A 29 -8.85 7.02 0.99
N SER A 30 -7.79 6.23 0.79
CA SER A 30 -6.75 6.49 -0.21
C SER A 30 -6.95 5.66 -1.48
N SER A 31 -8.16 5.21 -1.74
CA SER A 31 -8.50 4.33 -2.86
C SER A 31 -7.66 3.05 -2.82
N GLY A 32 -7.38 2.55 -1.62
CA GLY A 32 -6.46 1.45 -1.43
C GLY A 32 -7.11 0.08 -1.45
N ILE A 33 -6.30 -0.90 -1.84
CA ILE A 33 -6.66 -2.32 -1.82
C ILE A 33 -5.61 -3.03 -0.98
N ALA A 34 -6.05 -3.84 -0.01
CA ALA A 34 -5.14 -4.59 0.85
C ALA A 34 -5.01 -6.04 0.39
N THR A 35 -3.85 -6.63 0.63
CA THR A 35 -3.54 -8.02 0.30
C THR A 35 -2.81 -8.70 1.45
N GLY A 36 -2.73 -10.02 1.42
CA GLY A 36 -1.90 -10.77 2.36
C GLY A 36 -2.60 -11.78 3.23
N ILE A 37 -3.87 -12.05 3.01
CA ILE A 37 -4.63 -13.03 3.82
C ILE A 37 -3.93 -14.39 3.75
N GLY A 38 -3.66 -14.97 4.93
CA GLY A 38 -3.09 -16.31 5.02
C GLY A 38 -1.61 -16.42 4.71
N THR A 39 -0.89 -15.28 4.67
CA THR A 39 0.55 -15.25 4.41
C THR A 39 1.27 -14.47 5.50
N ASN A 40 2.60 -14.52 5.48
CA ASN A 40 3.43 -13.71 6.39
C ASN A 40 3.74 -12.32 5.82
N ARG A 41 3.03 -11.91 4.79
CA ARG A 41 3.16 -10.60 4.16
C ARG A 41 1.83 -9.89 4.19
N TYR A 42 1.89 -8.57 4.34
CA TYR A 42 0.72 -7.76 4.07
C TYR A 42 1.13 -6.58 3.19
N GLY A 43 0.21 -6.14 2.39
CA GLY A 43 0.49 -5.05 1.47
C GLY A 43 -0.76 -4.27 1.15
N ALA A 44 -0.54 -3.17 0.48
CA ALA A 44 -1.63 -2.35 -0.03
C ALA A 44 -1.19 -1.64 -1.29
N GLN A 45 -2.14 -1.40 -2.15
CA GLN A 45 -1.96 -0.55 -3.31
C GLN A 45 -2.80 0.70 -3.10
N LEU A 46 -2.17 1.86 -3.20
CA LEU A 46 -2.78 3.15 -2.87
C LEU A 46 -2.69 4.08 -4.06
N VAL A 47 -3.60 5.04 -4.11
CA VAL A 47 -3.51 6.15 -5.05
C VAL A 47 -3.20 7.40 -4.26
N VAL A 48 -2.13 8.09 -4.63
CA VAL A 48 -1.73 9.35 -4.00
C VAL A 48 -1.57 10.43 -5.06
N ASP A 49 -1.73 11.69 -4.65
CA ASP A 49 -1.51 12.84 -5.50
C ASP A 49 -0.17 13.46 -5.10
N ALA A 50 0.76 13.49 -6.05
CA ALA A 50 2.12 13.96 -5.78
C ALA A 50 2.71 14.62 -7.02
N ALA A 51 3.70 15.48 -6.81
CA ALA A 51 4.37 16.21 -7.89
C ALA A 51 5.35 15.31 -8.65
N ASP A 52 5.97 14.36 -7.96
CA ASP A 52 6.95 13.46 -8.55
C ASP A 52 6.93 12.10 -7.85
N ARG A 53 7.74 11.19 -8.37
CA ARG A 53 7.83 9.81 -7.89
C ARG A 53 8.28 9.74 -6.43
N ASP A 54 9.30 10.48 -6.06
CA ASP A 54 9.86 10.43 -4.70
C ASP A 54 8.83 10.89 -3.68
N GLU A 55 8.09 11.93 -4.00
CA GLU A 55 6.99 12.40 -3.16
C GLU A 55 5.87 11.36 -3.06
N ALA A 56 5.55 10.70 -4.17
CA ALA A 56 4.54 9.65 -4.20
C ALA A 56 4.92 8.49 -3.28
N VAL A 57 6.17 8.04 -3.33
CA VAL A 57 6.67 6.99 -2.46
C VAL A 57 6.60 7.41 -1.00
N ALA A 58 7.02 8.62 -0.68
CA ALA A 58 6.99 9.12 0.69
C ALA A 58 5.58 9.21 1.24
N GLN A 59 4.64 9.72 0.46
CA GLN A 59 3.23 9.81 0.86
C GLN A 59 2.61 8.43 1.02
N GLY A 60 2.81 7.55 0.04
CA GLY A 60 2.29 6.19 0.08
C GLY A 60 2.80 5.42 1.29
N THR A 61 4.08 5.55 1.60
CA THR A 61 4.67 4.89 2.76
C THR A 61 4.03 5.39 4.06
N ARG A 62 3.85 6.70 4.20
CA ARG A 62 3.20 7.27 5.40
C ARG A 62 1.77 6.75 5.56
N VAL A 63 1.01 6.73 4.48
CA VAL A 63 -0.37 6.24 4.51
C VAL A 63 -0.40 4.76 4.88
N PHE A 64 0.48 3.96 4.28
CA PHE A 64 0.55 2.53 4.54
C PHE A 64 0.92 2.23 6.00
N VAL A 65 1.95 2.89 6.52
CA VAL A 65 2.39 2.68 7.91
C VAL A 65 1.29 3.10 8.88
N ALA A 66 0.66 4.25 8.65
CA ALA A 66 -0.43 4.72 9.50
C ALA A 66 -1.62 3.76 9.47
N ALA A 67 -1.97 3.25 8.29
CA ALA A 67 -3.05 2.29 8.13
C ALA A 67 -2.76 0.98 8.85
N ALA A 68 -1.53 0.48 8.75
CA ALA A 68 -1.13 -0.74 9.44
C ALA A 68 -1.23 -0.59 10.96
N ARG A 69 -0.81 0.55 11.49
CA ARG A 69 -0.95 0.83 12.92
C ARG A 69 -2.40 0.91 13.35
N LYS A 70 -3.22 1.58 12.56
CA LYS A 70 -4.65 1.70 12.85
C LYS A 70 -5.34 0.34 12.83
N ALA A 71 -4.91 -0.55 11.95
CA ALA A 71 -5.44 -1.90 11.86
C ALA A 71 -4.89 -2.84 12.93
N GLY A 72 -3.91 -2.41 13.72
CA GLY A 72 -3.31 -3.24 14.76
C GLY A 72 -2.34 -4.28 14.23
N LEU A 73 -1.81 -4.09 13.03
CA LEU A 73 -0.86 -5.02 12.43
C LEU A 73 0.54 -4.87 13.03
N PRO A 74 1.34 -5.95 13.05
CA PRO A 74 2.73 -5.84 13.49
C PRO A 74 3.53 -4.96 12.56
N GLU A 75 4.54 -4.27 13.08
CA GLU A 75 5.42 -3.42 12.30
C GLU A 75 6.47 -4.26 11.59
N TYR A 76 6.17 -4.69 10.38
CA TYR A 76 7.10 -5.42 9.55
C TYR A 76 7.86 -4.47 8.63
N PRO A 77 9.11 -4.80 8.28
CA PRO A 77 9.84 -4.00 7.29
C PRO A 77 9.19 -4.08 5.92
N ILE A 78 9.18 -2.97 5.22
CA ILE A 78 8.72 -2.91 3.84
C ILE A 78 9.79 -3.54 2.96
N VAL A 79 9.42 -4.60 2.24
CA VAL A 79 10.35 -5.35 1.40
C VAL A 79 10.16 -5.08 -0.09
N ARG A 80 9.07 -4.43 -0.45
CA ARG A 80 8.80 -4.13 -1.85
C ARG A 80 7.99 -2.84 -1.95
N THR A 81 8.40 -1.98 -2.89
CA THR A 81 7.66 -0.77 -3.23
C THR A 81 7.60 -0.65 -4.75
N THR A 82 6.41 -0.43 -5.27
CA THR A 82 6.19 -0.17 -6.70
C THR A 82 5.49 1.16 -6.86
N VAL A 83 5.82 1.88 -7.92
CA VAL A 83 5.23 3.19 -8.20
C VAL A 83 4.95 3.28 -9.69
N VAL A 84 3.72 3.62 -10.03
CA VAL A 84 3.30 3.82 -11.42
C VAL A 84 2.61 5.16 -11.52
N ASN A 85 3.01 5.97 -12.49
CA ASN A 85 2.33 7.21 -12.82
C ASN A 85 1.10 6.86 -13.67
N GLU A 86 -0.08 7.10 -13.13
CA GLU A 86 -1.33 6.75 -13.83
C GLU A 86 -1.51 7.51 -15.14
N ASP A 87 -1.00 8.74 -15.21
CA ASP A 87 -1.08 9.51 -16.44
C ASP A 87 -0.18 8.93 -17.54
N GLU A 88 0.99 8.42 -17.16
CA GLU A 88 1.90 7.76 -18.10
C GLU A 88 1.33 6.44 -18.60
N ASP A 89 0.64 5.69 -17.76
CA ASP A 89 0.03 4.43 -18.13
C ASP A 89 -0.96 4.60 -19.28
N GLU A 90 -1.70 5.65 -19.28
CA GLU A 90 -2.65 5.93 -20.36
C GLU A 90 -1.94 6.15 -21.70
N ASP A 91 -0.76 6.75 -21.67
CA ASP A 91 0.02 7.02 -22.86
C ASP A 91 0.64 5.77 -23.48
N LEU A 92 0.76 4.70 -22.72
CA LEU A 92 1.31 3.44 -23.19
C LEU A 92 0.31 2.62 -23.98
N THR A 93 -0.92 3.01 -24.00
CA THR A 93 -1.96 2.29 -24.77
C THR A 93 -1.79 2.57 -26.26
N PRO A 94 -1.55 1.55 -27.07
CA PRO A 94 -1.36 1.74 -28.50
C PRO A 94 -2.63 2.19 -29.18
#